data_982ec765fbd8ff1ee37d054b2f9485d6
#
_entry.id   982ec765fbd8ff1ee37d054b2f9485d6
#
_cell.length_a   1.000
_cell.length_b   1.000
_cell.length_c   1.000
_cell.angle_alpha   90.00
_cell.angle_beta   90.00
_cell.angle_gamma   90.00
#
_symmetry.space_group_name_H-M   'P 1'
#
loop_
_entity.id
_entity.type
_entity.pdbx_description
1 polymer ?
#
loop_
_entity_poly.entity_id
_entity_poly.type
_entity_poly.pdbx_seq_one_letter_code
_entity_poly.pdbx_strand_id
1 'polypeptide(L)'
;FTFFFVLLGVSAAIWGGWLERVRPRRAGFVSTMCWCGGLLISTVGVYCHQLWMLWLGSGIIGGIGLGLGYISPVSTLIKWFPDRRGMATGMAIMGFGGGAMIGSPLATYLMDFFKTDATNGVWETFVVLAVIYFFFMMIGTFGYRLPPLGWKPEGWGAPSSSHFPQTIASPSAMVSSSHVHLKNAHK
;
A
#
# COMPACT_ATOMS: atom_id res chain seq x y z
N PHE A 1 -15.28 -0.57 -10.52
CA PHE A 1 -14.27 0.20 -9.76
C PHE A 1 -14.57 0.19 -8.26
N THR A 2 -15.78 0.49 -7.81
CA THR A 2 -16.14 0.55 -6.39
C THR A 2 -15.83 -0.77 -5.66
N PHE A 3 -16.21 -1.89 -6.25
CA PHE A 3 -15.96 -3.22 -5.67
C PHE A 3 -14.46 -3.52 -5.52
N PHE A 4 -13.66 -3.11 -6.47
CA PHE A 4 -12.21 -3.22 -6.44
C PHE A 4 -11.59 -2.43 -5.26
N PHE A 5 -12.01 -1.18 -5.06
CA PHE A 5 -11.52 -0.34 -3.95
C PHE A 5 -11.99 -0.85 -2.58
N VAL A 6 -13.21 -1.36 -2.47
CA VAL A 6 -13.70 -1.98 -1.23
C VAL A 6 -12.86 -3.20 -0.88
N LEU A 7 -12.60 -4.09 -1.84
CA LEU A 7 -11.77 -5.27 -1.62
C LEU A 7 -10.31 -4.91 -1.30
N LEU A 8 -9.77 -3.89 -1.93
CA LEU A 8 -8.45 -3.36 -1.60
C LEU A 8 -8.41 -2.90 -0.14
N GLY A 9 -9.39 -2.14 0.32
CA GLY A 9 -9.46 -1.68 1.70
C GLY A 9 -9.66 -2.83 2.70
N VAL A 10 -10.55 -3.75 2.42
CA VAL A 10 -10.81 -4.93 3.26
C VAL A 10 -9.58 -5.84 3.33
N SER A 11 -8.92 -6.10 2.19
CA SER A 11 -7.69 -6.90 2.17
C SER A 11 -6.57 -6.24 2.96
N ALA A 12 -6.42 -4.93 2.82
CA ALA A 12 -5.46 -4.13 3.57
C ALA A 12 -5.70 -4.22 5.09
N ALA A 13 -6.97 -4.17 5.52
CA ALA A 13 -7.34 -4.27 6.93
C ALA A 13 -7.10 -5.66 7.51
N ILE A 14 -7.47 -6.72 6.79
CA ILE A 14 -7.36 -8.11 7.26
C ILE A 14 -5.89 -8.58 7.25
N TRP A 15 -5.17 -8.29 6.16
CA TRP A 15 -3.82 -8.80 5.95
C TRP A 15 -2.73 -7.85 6.42
N GLY A 16 -3.08 -6.61 6.80
CA GLY A 16 -2.12 -5.64 7.35
C GLY A 16 -1.40 -6.15 8.60
N GLY A 17 -2.13 -6.75 9.54
CA GLY A 17 -1.54 -7.35 10.74
C GLY A 17 -0.67 -8.59 10.46
N TRP A 18 -0.99 -9.38 9.43
CA TRP A 18 -0.16 -10.49 8.98
C TRP A 18 1.11 -9.98 8.30
N LEU A 19 1.00 -8.91 7.52
CA LEU A 19 2.11 -8.28 6.82
C LEU A 19 3.20 -7.76 7.78
N GLU A 20 2.81 -7.24 8.94
CA GLU A 20 3.75 -6.77 9.96
C GLU A 20 4.60 -7.91 10.56
N ARG A 21 4.05 -9.12 10.59
CA ARG A 21 4.72 -10.33 11.11
C ARG A 21 5.61 -11.02 10.07
N VAL A 22 5.32 -10.83 8.80
CA VAL A 22 6.03 -11.46 7.68
C VAL A 22 7.10 -10.50 7.13
N ARG A 23 8.23 -11.07 6.69
CA ARG A 23 9.28 -10.26 6.05
C ARG A 23 8.74 -9.61 4.78
N PRO A 24 9.00 -8.31 4.51
CA PRO A 24 8.44 -7.56 3.40
C PRO A 24 8.75 -8.18 2.02
N ARG A 25 9.85 -8.89 1.87
CA ARG A 25 10.15 -9.64 0.63
C ARG A 25 9.14 -10.73 0.33
N ARG A 26 8.70 -11.49 1.35
CA ARG A 26 7.68 -12.53 1.16
C ARG A 26 6.34 -11.91 0.83
N ALA A 27 5.99 -10.82 1.49
CA ALA A 27 4.77 -10.08 1.22
C ALA A 27 4.75 -9.50 -0.21
N GLY A 28 5.86 -8.91 -0.66
CA GLY A 28 6.01 -8.43 -2.04
C GLY A 28 5.88 -9.55 -3.07
N PHE A 29 6.47 -10.73 -2.80
CA PHE A 29 6.35 -11.88 -3.68
C PHE A 29 4.89 -12.39 -3.78
N VAL A 30 4.20 -12.53 -2.65
CA VAL A 30 2.78 -12.93 -2.62
C VAL A 30 1.92 -11.91 -3.36
N SER A 31 2.16 -10.61 -3.12
CA SER A 31 1.47 -9.53 -3.83
C SER A 31 1.67 -9.63 -5.35
N THR A 32 2.91 -9.84 -5.80
CA THR A 32 3.23 -10.01 -7.23
C THR A 32 2.50 -11.19 -7.83
N MET A 33 2.49 -12.34 -7.16
CA MET A 33 1.79 -13.54 -7.62
C MET A 33 0.28 -13.32 -7.70
N CYS A 34 -0.31 -12.70 -6.67
CA CYS A 34 -1.74 -12.39 -6.67
C CYS A 34 -2.11 -11.38 -7.77
N TRP A 35 -1.33 -10.31 -7.93
CA TRP A 35 -1.60 -9.29 -8.94
C TRP A 35 -1.49 -9.84 -10.37
N CYS A 36 -0.38 -10.48 -10.69
CA CYS A 36 -0.17 -11.06 -12.02
C CYS A 36 -1.12 -12.23 -12.31
N GLY A 37 -1.39 -13.07 -11.29
CA GLY A 37 -2.39 -14.13 -11.39
C GLY A 37 -3.79 -13.57 -11.66
N GLY A 38 -4.17 -12.49 -10.98
CA GLY A 38 -5.42 -11.77 -11.22
C GLY A 38 -5.54 -11.23 -12.64
N LEU A 39 -4.46 -10.66 -13.18
CA LEU A 39 -4.43 -10.17 -14.57
C LEU A 39 -4.55 -11.33 -15.58
N LEU A 40 -3.88 -12.45 -15.34
CA LEU A 40 -3.98 -13.64 -16.23
C LEU A 40 -5.39 -14.23 -16.21
N ILE A 41 -6.02 -14.34 -15.05
CA ILE A 41 -7.42 -14.79 -14.95
C ILE A 41 -8.35 -13.81 -15.67
N SER A 42 -8.11 -12.52 -15.53
CA SER A 42 -8.87 -11.49 -16.26
C SER A 42 -8.67 -11.61 -17.77
N THR A 43 -7.47 -11.96 -18.24
CA THR A 43 -7.18 -12.22 -19.65
C THR A 43 -8.06 -13.36 -20.18
N VAL A 44 -8.13 -14.48 -19.45
CA VAL A 44 -9.00 -15.60 -19.82
C VAL A 44 -10.46 -15.18 -19.81
N GLY A 45 -10.88 -14.37 -18.83
CA GLY A 45 -12.23 -13.82 -18.75
C GLY A 45 -12.62 -12.97 -19.96
N VAL A 46 -11.71 -12.12 -20.42
CA VAL A 46 -11.89 -11.29 -21.63
C VAL A 46 -11.96 -12.19 -22.89
N TYR A 47 -11.08 -13.15 -23.00
CA TYR A 47 -11.05 -14.09 -24.13
C TYR A 47 -12.34 -14.93 -24.22
N CYS A 48 -12.84 -15.43 -23.08
CA CYS A 48 -14.08 -16.19 -23.01
C CYS A 48 -15.35 -15.34 -23.00
N HIS A 49 -15.25 -13.99 -23.05
CA HIS A 49 -16.37 -13.05 -22.91
C HIS A 49 -17.19 -13.24 -21.62
N GLN A 50 -16.54 -13.70 -20.56
CA GLN A 50 -17.15 -14.01 -19.27
C GLN A 50 -16.83 -12.89 -18.25
N LEU A 51 -17.77 -11.99 -18.00
CA LEU A 51 -17.63 -10.90 -17.03
C LEU A 51 -17.33 -11.38 -15.59
N TRP A 52 -17.81 -12.54 -15.22
CA TRP A 52 -17.56 -13.13 -13.89
C TRP A 52 -16.08 -13.40 -13.63
N MET A 53 -15.37 -13.92 -14.61
CA MET A 53 -13.95 -14.20 -14.50
C MET A 53 -13.14 -12.90 -14.40
N LEU A 54 -13.58 -11.85 -15.09
CA LEU A 54 -12.98 -10.53 -15.00
C LEU A 54 -13.13 -9.93 -13.59
N TRP A 55 -14.32 -10.06 -13.00
CA TRP A 55 -14.55 -9.58 -11.63
C TRP A 55 -13.76 -10.37 -10.60
N LEU A 56 -13.65 -11.67 -10.77
CA LEU A 56 -12.91 -12.55 -9.88
C LEU A 56 -11.40 -12.31 -10.01
N GLY A 57 -10.86 -12.20 -11.21
CA GLY A 57 -9.44 -12.00 -11.48
C GLY A 57 -8.99 -10.59 -11.07
N SER A 58 -9.49 -9.56 -11.71
CA SER A 58 -9.06 -8.18 -11.45
C SER A 58 -9.69 -7.59 -10.19
N GLY A 59 -10.93 -7.94 -9.88
CA GLY A 59 -11.65 -7.41 -8.72
C GLY A 59 -11.15 -8.02 -7.41
N ILE A 60 -11.24 -9.33 -7.24
CA ILE A 60 -10.93 -9.99 -5.96
C ILE A 60 -9.44 -10.24 -5.83
N ILE A 61 -8.86 -11.03 -6.73
CA ILE A 61 -7.45 -11.46 -6.63
C ILE A 61 -6.52 -10.27 -6.86
N GLY A 62 -6.80 -9.44 -7.86
CA GLY A 62 -6.05 -8.22 -8.13
C GLY A 62 -6.17 -7.19 -7.00
N GLY A 63 -7.37 -7.02 -6.41
CA GLY A 63 -7.59 -6.13 -5.26
C GLY A 63 -6.78 -6.55 -4.04
N ILE A 64 -6.75 -7.84 -3.71
CA ILE A 64 -5.91 -8.40 -2.63
C ILE A 64 -4.43 -8.19 -2.94
N GLY A 65 -4.00 -8.51 -4.16
CA GLY A 65 -2.61 -8.33 -4.60
C GLY A 65 -2.15 -6.88 -4.48
N LEU A 66 -2.97 -5.93 -4.94
CA LEU A 66 -2.67 -4.51 -4.86
C LEU A 66 -2.67 -4.00 -3.41
N GLY A 67 -3.62 -4.45 -2.58
CA GLY A 67 -3.66 -4.09 -1.16
C GLY A 67 -2.39 -4.49 -0.42
N LEU A 68 -1.93 -5.72 -0.60
CA LEU A 68 -0.66 -6.21 -0.05
C LEU A 68 0.55 -5.45 -0.62
N GLY A 69 0.54 -5.18 -1.93
CA GLY A 69 1.60 -4.46 -2.63
C GLY A 69 1.71 -3.00 -2.22
N TYR A 70 0.61 -2.36 -1.84
CA TYR A 70 0.61 -0.98 -1.37
C TYR A 70 1.13 -0.84 0.06
N ILE A 71 0.69 -1.70 0.98
CA ILE A 71 1.07 -1.61 2.39
C ILE A 71 2.54 -1.96 2.60
N SER A 72 3.08 -2.92 1.86
CA SER A 72 4.46 -3.41 2.03
C SER A 72 5.52 -2.31 1.87
N PRO A 73 5.56 -1.50 0.79
CA PRO A 73 6.52 -0.41 0.65
C PRO A 73 6.27 0.72 1.65
N VAL A 74 5.00 1.06 1.93
CA VAL A 74 4.66 2.11 2.90
C VAL A 74 5.18 1.77 4.28
N SER A 75 4.91 0.55 4.77
CA SER A 75 5.38 0.11 6.08
C SER A 75 6.91 0.01 6.16
N THR A 76 7.56 -0.36 5.08
CA THR A 76 9.04 -0.42 5.01
C THR A 76 9.65 0.97 5.06
N LEU A 77 9.11 1.93 4.30
CA LEU A 77 9.58 3.32 4.29
C LEU A 77 9.40 4.01 5.64
N ILE A 78 8.27 3.78 6.31
CA ILE A 78 8.03 4.31 7.66
C ILE A 78 9.06 3.78 8.66
N LYS A 79 9.50 2.53 8.51
CA LYS A 79 10.56 1.94 9.37
C LYS A 79 11.95 2.53 9.09
N TRP A 80 12.22 2.95 7.85
CA TRP A 80 13.46 3.63 7.48
C TRP A 80 13.49 5.10 7.91
N PHE A 81 12.34 5.79 7.87
CA PHE A 81 12.22 7.22 8.18
C PHE A 81 11.23 7.47 9.32
N PRO A 82 11.53 7.02 10.55
CA PRO A 82 10.61 7.19 11.68
C PRO A 82 10.41 8.64 12.08
N ASP A 83 11.42 9.53 11.83
CA ASP A 83 11.36 10.96 12.10
C ASP A 83 10.43 11.73 11.17
N ARG A 84 10.29 11.25 9.93
CA ARG A 84 9.56 11.94 8.85
C ARG A 84 8.55 11.01 8.20
N ARG A 85 7.69 10.41 8.99
CA ARG A 85 6.67 9.45 8.52
C ARG A 85 5.79 9.99 7.41
N GLY A 86 5.42 11.28 7.48
CA GLY A 86 4.62 11.95 6.44
C GLY A 86 5.35 12.02 5.11
N MET A 87 6.64 12.34 5.12
CA MET A 87 7.47 12.36 3.90
C MET A 87 7.60 10.94 3.31
N ALA A 88 7.85 9.94 4.15
CA ALA A 88 7.96 8.54 3.72
C ALA A 88 6.67 8.04 3.06
N THR A 89 5.52 8.32 3.67
CA THR A 89 4.21 7.99 3.12
C THR A 89 3.94 8.75 1.82
N GLY A 90 4.28 10.05 1.78
CA GLY A 90 4.14 10.87 0.57
C GLY A 90 4.96 10.34 -0.61
N MET A 91 6.20 9.91 -0.38
CA MET A 91 7.03 9.27 -1.41
C MET A 91 6.44 7.97 -1.93
N ALA A 92 5.86 7.15 -1.05
CA ALA A 92 5.20 5.92 -1.46
C ALA A 92 3.97 6.19 -2.34
N ILE A 93 3.13 7.17 -1.96
CA ILE A 93 1.95 7.59 -2.72
C ILE A 93 2.35 8.20 -4.06
N MET A 94 3.41 9.02 -4.09
CA MET A 94 3.95 9.59 -5.33
C MET A 94 4.46 8.51 -6.28
N GLY A 95 5.11 7.48 -5.78
CA GLY A 95 5.53 6.32 -6.57
C GLY A 95 4.35 5.56 -7.19
N PHE A 96 3.26 5.39 -6.42
CA PHE A 96 2.03 4.77 -6.89
C PHE A 96 1.35 5.61 -7.98
N GLY A 97 1.20 6.92 -7.76
CA GLY A 97 0.64 7.85 -8.75
C GLY A 97 1.49 7.97 -10.01
N GLY A 98 2.83 8.02 -9.86
CA GLY A 98 3.78 8.01 -10.97
C GLY A 98 3.70 6.73 -11.81
N GLY A 99 3.50 5.58 -11.16
CA GLY A 99 3.25 4.31 -11.87
C GLY A 99 2.01 4.35 -12.75
N ALA A 100 0.91 4.92 -12.26
CA ALA A 100 -0.30 5.10 -13.05
C ALA A 100 -0.10 6.06 -14.24
N MET A 101 0.67 7.12 -14.05
CA MET A 101 0.99 8.10 -15.10
C MET A 101 1.77 7.47 -16.26
N ILE A 102 2.61 6.49 -16.01
CA ILE A 102 3.34 5.74 -17.05
C ILE A 102 2.49 4.57 -17.57
N GLY A 103 1.81 3.87 -16.68
CA GLY A 103 1.05 2.66 -17.03
C GLY A 103 -0.17 2.93 -17.90
N SER A 104 -0.85 4.06 -17.69
CA SER A 104 -2.04 4.40 -18.48
C SER A 104 -1.75 4.63 -19.98
N PRO A 105 -0.80 5.51 -20.37
CA PRO A 105 -0.47 5.66 -21.78
C PRO A 105 0.14 4.41 -22.39
N LEU A 106 0.92 3.64 -21.61
CA LEU A 106 1.46 2.37 -22.08
C LEU A 106 0.34 1.37 -22.42
N ALA A 107 -0.67 1.25 -21.55
CA ALA A 107 -1.82 0.38 -21.81
C ALA A 107 -2.60 0.82 -23.06
N THR A 108 -2.81 2.12 -23.24
CA THR A 108 -3.48 2.66 -24.43
C THR A 108 -2.68 2.35 -25.71
N TYR A 109 -1.37 2.60 -25.67
CA TYR A 109 -0.49 2.31 -26.79
C TYR A 109 -0.48 0.83 -27.17
N LEU A 110 -0.45 -0.07 -26.19
CA LEU A 110 -0.52 -1.51 -26.42
C LEU A 110 -1.87 -1.94 -27.00
N MET A 111 -2.97 -1.38 -26.50
CA MET A 111 -4.30 -1.65 -27.07
C MET A 111 -4.40 -1.21 -28.53
N ASP A 112 -3.88 -0.05 -28.86
CA ASP A 112 -3.88 0.45 -30.25
C ASP A 112 -2.97 -0.41 -31.16
N PHE A 113 -1.84 -0.86 -30.61
CA PHE A 113 -0.88 -1.72 -31.33
C PHE A 113 -1.45 -3.12 -31.64
N PHE A 114 -2.18 -3.71 -30.69
CA PHE A 114 -2.79 -5.04 -30.85
C PHE A 114 -4.21 -5.01 -31.43
N LYS A 115 -4.73 -3.83 -31.75
CA LYS A 115 -6.03 -3.68 -32.36
C LYS A 115 -6.02 -4.29 -33.76
N THR A 116 -6.86 -5.29 -33.97
CA THR A 116 -7.09 -5.96 -35.25
C THR A 116 -8.56 -5.88 -35.60
N ASP A 117 -8.93 -5.97 -36.88
CA ASP A 117 -10.33 -5.95 -37.35
C ASP A 117 -11.25 -6.97 -36.66
N ALA A 118 -10.66 -8.05 -36.11
CA ALA A 118 -11.37 -9.12 -35.42
C ALA A 118 -11.36 -8.99 -33.88
N THR A 119 -10.42 -8.24 -33.28
CA THR A 119 -10.26 -8.14 -31.83
C THR A 119 -9.86 -6.72 -31.42
N ASN A 120 -10.37 -6.29 -30.27
CA ASN A 120 -10.01 -4.97 -29.70
C ASN A 120 -8.60 -4.97 -29.03
N GLY A 121 -7.80 -6.02 -29.18
CA GLY A 121 -6.46 -6.10 -28.61
C GLY A 121 -6.38 -6.12 -27.08
N VAL A 122 -7.52 -6.27 -26.39
CA VAL A 122 -7.60 -6.13 -24.93
C VAL A 122 -6.92 -7.29 -24.22
N TRP A 123 -7.15 -8.52 -24.66
CA TRP A 123 -6.59 -9.71 -23.99
C TRP A 123 -5.08 -9.80 -24.17
N GLU A 124 -4.55 -9.45 -25.33
CA GLU A 124 -3.12 -9.37 -25.61
C GLU A 124 -2.44 -8.31 -24.74
N THR A 125 -3.08 -7.15 -24.61
CA THR A 125 -2.61 -6.08 -23.75
C THR A 125 -2.53 -6.51 -22.28
N PHE A 126 -3.52 -7.25 -21.77
CA PHE A 126 -3.50 -7.77 -20.41
C PHE A 126 -2.34 -8.74 -20.17
N VAL A 127 -2.04 -9.62 -21.15
CA VAL A 127 -0.91 -10.56 -21.05
C VAL A 127 0.42 -9.79 -21.01
N VAL A 128 0.62 -8.85 -21.93
CA VAL A 128 1.86 -8.06 -21.99
C VAL A 128 2.04 -7.22 -20.73
N LEU A 129 0.99 -6.59 -20.23
CA LEU A 129 1.03 -5.83 -18.98
C LEU A 129 1.31 -6.75 -17.78
N ALA A 130 0.74 -7.94 -17.74
CA ALA A 130 1.02 -8.92 -16.69
C ALA A 130 2.51 -9.29 -16.63
N VAL A 131 3.13 -9.52 -17.78
CA VAL A 131 4.57 -9.81 -17.88
C VAL A 131 5.42 -8.62 -17.45
N ILE A 132 5.11 -7.42 -17.94
CA ILE A 132 5.83 -6.18 -17.58
C ILE A 132 5.73 -5.94 -16.07
N TYR A 133 4.53 -5.98 -15.51
CA TYR A 133 4.33 -5.79 -14.08
C TYR A 133 5.01 -6.88 -13.24
N PHE A 134 5.01 -8.12 -13.70
CA PHE A 134 5.73 -9.20 -13.02
C PHE A 134 7.21 -8.87 -12.88
N PHE A 135 7.88 -8.46 -13.95
CA PHE A 135 9.29 -8.10 -13.91
C PHE A 135 9.56 -6.91 -12.99
N PHE A 136 8.81 -5.82 -13.14
CA PHE A 136 9.02 -4.63 -12.31
C PHE A 136 8.71 -4.89 -10.82
N MET A 137 7.65 -5.61 -10.52
CA MET A 137 7.31 -5.96 -9.13
C MET A 137 8.34 -6.92 -8.52
N MET A 138 8.88 -7.86 -9.29
CA MET A 138 9.95 -8.75 -8.82
C MET A 138 11.23 -7.97 -8.52
N ILE A 139 11.65 -7.06 -9.39
CA ILE A 139 12.80 -6.18 -9.14
C ILE A 139 12.56 -5.36 -7.87
N GLY A 140 11.37 -4.76 -7.72
CA GLY A 140 10.99 -4.04 -6.50
C GLY A 140 11.04 -4.92 -5.24
N THR A 141 10.54 -6.15 -5.33
CA THR A 141 10.52 -7.11 -4.21
C THR A 141 11.92 -7.50 -3.76
N PHE A 142 12.86 -7.71 -4.70
CA PHE A 142 14.25 -7.97 -4.37
C PHE A 142 14.96 -6.75 -3.75
N GLY A 143 14.55 -5.55 -4.13
CA GLY A 143 15.05 -4.29 -3.56
C GLY A 143 14.64 -4.05 -2.10
N TYR A 144 13.61 -4.71 -1.60
CA TYR A 144 13.18 -4.54 -0.21
C TYR A 144 14.23 -5.02 0.79
N ARG A 145 14.78 -4.07 1.55
CA ARG A 145 15.63 -4.33 2.72
C ARG A 145 14.97 -3.74 3.95
N LEU A 146 14.84 -4.55 4.99
CA LEU A 146 14.47 -4.04 6.32
C LEU A 146 15.70 -3.41 6.96
N PRO A 147 15.54 -2.30 7.72
CA PRO A 147 16.59 -1.82 8.58
C PRO A 147 16.94 -2.91 9.60
N PRO A 148 18.21 -3.03 10.02
CA PRO A 148 18.61 -3.96 11.07
C PRO A 148 17.87 -3.67 12.38
N LEU A 149 17.63 -4.71 13.17
CA LEU A 149 16.99 -4.57 14.47
C LEU A 149 17.79 -3.59 15.33
N GLY A 150 17.13 -2.53 15.80
CA GLY A 150 17.79 -1.48 16.59
C GLY A 150 18.38 -0.33 15.78
N TRP A 151 18.20 -0.30 14.44
CA TRP A 151 18.61 0.83 13.62
C TRP A 151 17.85 2.09 14.04
N LYS A 152 18.63 3.16 14.35
CA LYS A 152 18.13 4.49 14.64
C LYS A 152 18.83 5.46 13.74
N PRO A 153 18.13 6.45 13.14
CA PRO A 153 18.79 7.50 12.38
C PRO A 153 19.78 8.26 13.25
N GLU A 154 20.86 8.76 12.68
CA GLU A 154 21.78 9.66 13.38
C GLU A 154 21.02 10.88 13.90
N GLY A 155 21.15 11.15 15.19
CA GLY A 155 20.36 12.22 15.88
C GLY A 155 19.10 11.75 16.61
N TRP A 156 18.74 10.46 16.52
CA TRP A 156 17.64 9.90 17.31
C TRP A 156 18.07 9.73 18.78
N GLY A 157 17.61 10.61 19.63
CA GLY A 157 17.92 10.61 21.06
C GLY A 157 18.54 11.91 21.58
N ALA A 158 18.86 12.88 20.71
CA ALA A 158 19.05 14.25 21.17
C ALA A 158 17.67 14.77 21.62
N PRO A 159 17.52 15.28 22.86
CA PRO A 159 16.27 15.90 23.27
C PRO A 159 16.03 17.10 22.34
N SER A 160 15.07 16.98 21.44
CA SER A 160 14.60 18.11 20.66
C SER A 160 13.97 19.07 21.66
N SER A 161 14.69 20.12 21.99
CA SER A 161 14.19 21.30 22.73
C SER A 161 13.24 22.11 21.86
N SER A 162 12.30 21.48 21.20
CA SER A 162 11.20 22.14 20.52
C SER A 162 9.94 21.85 21.30
N HIS A 163 9.56 22.83 22.13
CA HIS A 163 8.26 23.03 22.70
C HIS A 163 7.10 22.40 21.93
N PHE A 164 6.74 21.19 22.33
CA PHE A 164 5.34 20.81 22.28
C PHE A 164 4.78 21.09 23.66
N PRO A 165 3.79 21.96 23.81
CA PRO A 165 3.11 22.11 25.09
C PRO A 165 2.48 20.73 25.40
N GLN A 166 2.98 20.07 26.43
CA GLN A 166 2.31 18.92 27.02
C GLN A 166 1.06 19.40 27.75
N THR A 167 0.07 19.84 27.00
CA THR A 167 -1.25 20.18 27.53
C THR A 167 -2.28 19.22 26.98
N ILE A 168 -2.02 17.93 27.19
CA ILE A 168 -3.09 16.96 27.38
C ILE A 168 -2.75 16.32 28.72
N ALA A 169 -3.24 16.97 29.77
CA ALA A 169 -3.18 16.50 31.12
C ALA A 169 -3.68 15.06 31.21
N SER A 170 -2.87 14.20 31.79
CA SER A 170 -3.32 12.88 32.20
C SER A 170 -4.60 13.03 33.07
N PRO A 171 -5.59 12.14 32.98
CA PRO A 171 -6.82 12.22 33.79
C PRO A 171 -6.56 12.37 35.29
N SER A 172 -5.40 11.96 35.79
CA SER A 172 -4.96 12.12 37.17
C SER A 172 -4.68 13.59 37.59
N ALA A 173 -4.33 14.48 36.66
CA ALA A 173 -4.07 15.89 37.00
C ALA A 173 -5.37 16.68 37.15
N MET A 174 -6.47 16.30 36.50
CA MET A 174 -7.77 16.92 36.67
C MET A 174 -8.41 16.63 38.05
N VAL A 175 -8.15 15.46 38.63
CA VAL A 175 -8.68 15.10 39.95
C VAL A 175 -7.97 15.86 41.06
N SER A 176 -6.68 16.16 40.91
CA SER A 176 -5.91 16.91 41.92
C SER A 176 -6.29 18.39 41.99
N SER A 177 -6.64 19.03 40.87
CA SER A 177 -6.98 20.44 40.86
C SER A 177 -8.37 20.71 41.42
N SER A 178 -9.32 19.79 41.31
CA SER A 178 -10.64 19.92 41.92
C SER A 178 -10.62 19.79 43.46
N HIS A 179 -9.69 19.00 44.01
CA HIS A 179 -9.55 18.89 45.46
C HIS A 179 -8.91 20.12 46.10
N VAL A 180 -8.10 20.90 45.40
CA VAL A 180 -7.49 22.15 45.92
C VAL A 180 -8.50 23.27 45.93
N HIS A 181 -9.41 23.34 44.95
CA HIS A 181 -10.45 24.40 44.92
C HIS A 181 -11.54 24.24 46.00
N LEU A 182 -11.86 23.01 46.37
CA LEU A 182 -12.84 22.72 47.41
C LEU A 182 -12.32 22.98 48.84
N LYS A 183 -11.01 22.97 49.05
CA LYS A 183 -10.38 23.24 50.34
C LYS A 183 -10.25 24.74 50.66
N ASN A 184 -10.28 25.61 49.65
CA ASN A 184 -10.19 27.04 49.77
C ASN A 184 -11.56 27.75 49.84
N ALA A 185 -12.67 27.04 49.64
CA ALA A 185 -14.01 27.57 49.74
C ALA A 185 -14.64 27.48 51.16
N HIS A 186 -13.92 26.89 52.12
CA HIS A 186 -14.35 26.70 53.52
C HIS A 186 -13.44 27.40 54.54
N LYS A 187 -12.77 28.48 54.15
CA LYS A 187 -12.10 29.39 55.10
C LYS A 187 -12.64 30.78 54.97
#